data_2e93d84bd4ac9220832fdf4badb06f87
#
_entry.id   2e93d84bd4ac9220832fdf4badb06f87
#
_cell.length_a   1.000
_cell.length_b   1.000
_cell.length_c   1.000
_cell.angle_alpha   90.00
_cell.angle_beta   90.00
_cell.angle_gamma   90.00
#
_symmetry.space_group_name_H-M   'P 1'
#
loop_
_entity.id
_entity.type
_entity.pdbx_description
1 polymer ?
#
loop_
_entity_poly.entity_id
_entity_poly.type
_entity_poly.pdbx_seq_one_letter_code
_entity_poly.pdbx_strand_id
1 'polypeptide(L)' 'MINTNKLLGVFAENRKTKKEVAAILGISPKTLGEKMNKGVFGSDEIQKMIDAFNIDDPMSIFFAHE' A
#
# COMPACT_ATOMS: atom_id res chain seq x y z
N MET A 1 3.47 -2.67 12.02
CA MET A 1 2.28 -1.91 11.58
C MET A 1 2.63 -1.06 10.37
N ILE A 2 1.73 -0.91 9.44
CA ILE A 2 2.00 -0.16 8.20
C ILE A 2 1.90 1.33 8.45
N ASN A 3 2.87 2.09 7.93
CA ASN A 3 2.80 3.55 7.94
C ASN A 3 1.93 4.01 6.77
N THR A 4 0.65 4.20 7.06
CA THR A 4 -0.35 4.54 6.05
C THR A 4 -0.05 5.87 5.36
N ASN A 5 0.47 6.87 6.09
CA ASN A 5 0.80 8.16 5.50
C ASN A 5 1.91 8.06 4.47
N LYS A 6 2.94 7.28 4.76
CA LYS A 6 4.01 7.03 3.78
C LYS A 6 3.49 6.26 2.58
N LEU A 7 2.60 5.31 2.79
CA LEU A 7 2.01 4.53 1.70
C LEU A 7 1.16 5.43 0.80
N LEU A 8 0.35 6.32 1.38
CA LEU A 8 -0.40 7.31 0.61
C LEU A 8 0.52 8.20 -0.22
N GLY A 9 1.67 8.58 0.34
CA GLY A 9 2.69 9.33 -0.36
C GLY A 9 3.23 8.57 -1.57
N VAL A 10 3.45 7.27 -1.44
CA VAL A 10 3.88 6.42 -2.55
C VAL A 10 2.84 6.41 -3.67
N PHE A 11 1.55 6.27 -3.32
CA PHE A 11 0.48 6.31 -4.31
C PHE A 11 0.48 7.64 -5.06
N ALA A 12 0.61 8.75 -4.32
CA ALA A 12 0.62 10.09 -4.92
C ALA A 12 1.84 10.30 -5.84
N GLU A 13 3.02 9.84 -5.42
CA GLU A 13 4.23 9.93 -6.24
C GLU A 13 4.08 9.16 -7.55
N ASN A 14 3.38 8.04 -7.53
CA ASN A 14 3.14 7.22 -8.71
C ASN A 14 1.89 7.64 -9.47
N ARG A 15 1.23 8.70 -9.02
CA ARG A 15 0.00 9.24 -9.64
C ARG A 15 -1.10 8.19 -9.73
N LYS A 16 -1.23 7.35 -8.71
CA LYS A 16 -2.23 6.29 -8.65
C LYS A 16 -3.35 6.66 -7.69
N THR A 17 -4.57 6.50 -8.15
CA THR A 17 -5.75 6.62 -7.28
C THR A 17 -5.90 5.34 -6.46
N LYS A 18 -6.68 5.41 -5.39
CA LYS A 18 -6.99 4.21 -4.59
C LYS A 18 -7.68 3.14 -5.44
N LYS A 19 -8.53 3.55 -6.40
CA LYS A 19 -9.20 2.64 -7.32
C LYS A 19 -8.18 1.87 -8.18
N GLU A 20 -7.17 2.58 -8.69
CA GLU A 20 -6.12 1.96 -9.49
C GLU A 20 -5.26 1.00 -8.66
N VAL A 21 -4.91 1.41 -7.44
CA VAL A 21 -4.15 0.56 -6.52
C VAL A 21 -4.94 -0.71 -6.17
N ALA A 22 -6.23 -0.57 -5.91
CA ALA A 22 -7.09 -1.72 -5.63
C ALA A 22 -7.10 -2.70 -6.81
N ALA A 23 -7.17 -2.19 -8.04
CA ALA A 23 -7.12 -3.02 -9.24
C ALA A 23 -5.78 -3.77 -9.34
N ILE A 24 -4.68 -3.11 -9.05
CA ILE A 24 -3.35 -3.74 -9.03
C ILE A 24 -3.29 -4.90 -8.03
N LEU A 25 -3.91 -4.71 -6.87
CA LEU A 25 -3.92 -5.71 -5.80
C LEU A 25 -4.99 -6.79 -6.01
N GLY A 26 -5.90 -6.60 -6.96
CA GLY A 26 -6.99 -7.54 -7.21
C GLY A 26 -8.08 -7.52 -6.15
N ILE A 27 -8.28 -6.36 -5.50
CA ILE A 27 -9.31 -6.17 -4.47
C ILE A 27 -10.19 -4.98 -4.81
N SER A 28 -11.33 -4.85 -4.12
CA SER A 28 -12.20 -3.69 -4.32
C SER A 28 -11.62 -2.45 -3.63
N PRO A 29 -11.97 -1.22 -4.10
CA PRO A 29 -11.57 0.01 -3.42
C PRO A 29 -12.02 0.05 -1.95
N LYS A 30 -13.19 -0.51 -1.64
CA LYS A 30 -13.69 -0.60 -0.28
C LYS A 30 -12.76 -1.45 0.59
N THR A 31 -12.36 -2.61 0.08
CA THR A 31 -11.45 -3.53 0.78
C THR A 31 -10.09 -2.86 1.00
N LEU A 32 -9.59 -2.15 -0.01
CA LEU A 32 -8.35 -1.39 0.12
C LEU A 32 -8.44 -0.37 1.26
N GLY A 33 -9.53 0.38 1.30
CA GLY A 33 -9.76 1.37 2.34
C GLY A 33 -9.79 0.74 3.74
N GLU A 34 -10.44 -0.41 3.86
CA GLU A 34 -10.50 -1.14 5.13
C GLU A 34 -9.11 -1.61 5.58
N LYS A 35 -8.33 -2.15 4.65
CA LYS A 35 -6.96 -2.62 4.95
C LYS A 35 -6.06 -1.45 5.34
N MET A 36 -6.17 -0.33 4.65
CA MET A 36 -5.39 0.86 4.99
C MET A 36 -5.79 1.41 6.36
N ASN A 37 -7.08 1.40 6.68
CA ASN A 37 -7.56 1.87 7.97
C ASN A 37 -7.05 0.99 9.11
N LYS A 38 -6.99 -0.32 8.90
CA LYS A 38 -6.45 -1.26 9.88
C LYS A 38 -4.93 -1.29 9.91
N GLY A 39 -4.29 -0.86 8.82
CA GLY A 39 -2.85 -0.91 8.68
C GLY A 39 -2.32 -2.33 8.48
N VAL A 40 -3.09 -3.20 7.82
CA VAL A 40 -2.75 -4.61 7.62
C VAL A 40 -2.96 -5.01 6.16
N PHE A 41 -1.91 -5.57 5.55
CA PHE A 41 -1.94 -6.14 4.20
C PHE A 41 -1.32 -7.54 4.23
N GLY A 42 -1.75 -8.39 3.31
CA GLY A 42 -1.14 -9.69 3.11
C GLY A 42 0.26 -9.55 2.48
N SER A 43 1.10 -10.54 2.68
CA SER A 43 2.48 -10.53 2.16
C SER A 43 2.52 -10.44 0.63
N ASP A 44 1.58 -11.10 -0.05
CA ASP A 44 1.46 -11.04 -1.51
C ASP A 44 1.04 -9.65 -1.98
N GLU A 45 0.16 -8.97 -1.24
CA GLU A 45 -0.26 -7.61 -1.54
C GLU A 45 0.90 -6.63 -1.36
N ILE A 46 1.67 -6.79 -0.29
CA ILE A 46 2.87 -5.99 -0.04
C ILE A 46 3.87 -6.15 -1.18
N GLN A 47 4.11 -7.38 -1.61
CA GLN A 47 5.04 -7.65 -2.71
C GLN A 47 4.57 -7.01 -4.02
N LYS A 48 3.28 -7.08 -4.30
CA LYS A 48 2.71 -6.43 -5.49
C LYS A 48 2.92 -4.92 -5.47
N MET A 49 2.76 -4.30 -4.31
CA MET A 49 2.99 -2.85 -4.17
C MET A 49 4.46 -2.49 -4.33
N ILE A 50 5.36 -3.26 -3.74
CA ILE A 50 6.81 -3.05 -3.89
C ILE A 50 7.19 -3.09 -5.37
N ASP A 51 6.71 -4.10 -6.09
CA ASP A 51 7.04 -4.29 -7.50
C ASP A 51 6.40 -3.21 -8.39
N ALA A 52 5.13 -2.88 -8.13
CA ALA A 52 4.39 -1.93 -8.97
C ALA A 52 4.88 -0.49 -8.82
N PHE A 53 5.31 -0.10 -7.61
CA PHE A 53 5.66 1.29 -7.29
C PHE A 53 7.15 1.51 -7.07
N ASN A 54 7.99 0.50 -7.32
CA ASN A 54 9.45 0.59 -7.12
C ASN A 54 9.82 1.14 -5.74
N ILE A 55 9.24 0.54 -4.70
CA ILE A 55 9.47 1.00 -3.33
C ILE A 55 10.90 0.65 -2.91
N ASP A 56 11.71 1.68 -2.63
CA ASP A 56 13.12 1.51 -2.27
C ASP A 56 13.31 1.08 -0.82
N ASP A 57 12.43 1.55 0.06
CA ASP A 57 12.55 1.28 1.50
C ASP A 57 11.23 0.72 2.05
N PRO A 58 10.92 -0.56 1.75
CA PRO A 58 9.68 -1.17 2.22
C PRO A 58 9.62 -1.31 3.74
N MET A 59 10.76 -1.40 4.40
CA MET A 59 10.78 -1.54 5.87
C MET A 59 10.17 -0.34 6.58
N SER A 60 10.44 0.87 6.09
CA SER A 60 9.91 2.09 6.71
C SER A 60 8.41 2.26 6.50
N ILE A 61 7.85 1.59 5.49
CA ILE A 61 6.44 1.68 5.14
C ILE A 61 5.64 0.54 5.76
N PHE A 62 6.06 -0.70 5.50
CA PHE A 62 5.28 -1.89 5.85
C PHE A 62 5.62 -2.49 7.20
N PHE A 63 6.77 -2.18 7.75
CA PHE A 63 7.24 -2.72 9.02
C PHE A 63 7.66 -1.60 9.98
N ALA A 64 6.91 -0.50 9.94
CA ALA A 64 7.20 0.66 10.78
C ALA A 64 7.01 0.32 12.26
N HIS A 65 7.92 0.80 13.08
CA HIS A 65 7.83 0.71 14.54
C HIS A 65 7.54 2.09 15.11
N GLU A 66 6.72 2.15 16.13
CA GLU A 66 6.46 3.37 16.88
C GLU A 66 7.47 3.54 18.00
#